data_16b3e38cc2790dab40e1ee3fc356f5e1
#
_entry.id   16b3e38cc2790dab40e1ee3fc356f5e1
#
_cell.length_a   1.000
_cell.length_b   1.000
_cell.length_c   1.000
_cell.angle_alpha   90.00
_cell.angle_beta   90.00
_cell.angle_gamma   90.00
#
_symmetry.space_group_name_H-M   'P 1'
#
loop_
_entity.id
_entity.type
_entity.pdbx_description
1 polymer ?
#
loop_
_entity_poly.entity_id
_entity_poly.type
_entity_poly.pdbx_seq_one_letter_code
_entity_poly.pdbx_strand_id
1 'polypeptide(L)'
;MTVLALLSTGTKGTMTSTRTIATRRRTLLGAGAVVLLTATAACSSVDGPGGDAGSSDGESGGVLAELQDAGSITVGFAGEEPYSYEDDGGDLTGAAVALNEAVYAELGIDTVEGTLTEWGSLIPNLSAGRVDSISAGMSILPERCEQAAFSEPEIMYTTAFLVPEGNPQNLTDWQSVVDAGATLAVMSGAIEAGYAERTDVATLDVGSPQDGLDAVVAGRADAFALTGISLRALADGTDAPVEATESFVAVIDGVPQVGAGATVFRAGDTDLLEAYNEKAAEIISDPDRYAEVLGPFGFTEAERPPAGLTTEMLCEGDLEAIADEIGPELGLDS
;
A
#
# COMPACT_ATOMS: atom_id res chain seq x y z
N MET A 1 -11.23 -68.65 -11.29
CA MET A 1 -12.03 -68.63 -10.03
C MET A 1 -12.62 -67.25 -9.90
N THR A 2 -13.75 -67.20 -10.23
CA THR A 2 -15.03 -66.58 -10.18
C THR A 2 -15.38 -66.02 -8.78
N VAL A 3 -16.24 -64.97 -8.77
CA VAL A 3 -17.14 -64.51 -7.69
C VAL A 3 -16.67 -63.24 -7.01
N LEU A 4 -17.43 -62.20 -6.79
CA LEU A 4 -18.88 -61.86 -7.01
C LEU A 4 -19.05 -60.36 -6.81
N ALA A 5 -19.88 -59.75 -7.61
CA ALA A 5 -20.37 -58.39 -7.46
C ALA A 5 -21.36 -58.28 -6.29
N LEU A 6 -21.35 -57.16 -5.58
CA LEU A 6 -22.49 -56.72 -4.78
C LEU A 6 -22.78 -55.26 -5.05
N LEU A 7 -23.88 -55.09 -5.77
CA LEU A 7 -24.61 -53.82 -5.94
C LEU A 7 -25.34 -53.49 -4.62
N SER A 8 -25.18 -52.27 -4.13
CA SER A 8 -26.09 -51.71 -3.12
C SER A 8 -26.60 -50.38 -3.64
N THR A 9 -27.87 -50.39 -4.00
CA THR A 9 -28.74 -49.25 -4.33
C THR A 9 -29.22 -48.60 -3.03
N GLY A 10 -29.01 -47.27 -2.91
CA GLY A 10 -29.48 -46.49 -1.75
C GLY A 10 -29.93 -45.08 -2.19
N THR A 11 -31.16 -45.01 -2.47
CA THR A 11 -32.23 -43.96 -2.44
C THR A 11 -31.83 -42.49 -2.24
N LYS A 12 -32.29 -41.69 -3.18
CA LYS A 12 -32.43 -40.23 -3.18
C LYS A 12 -33.32 -39.75 -2.00
N GLY A 13 -32.82 -38.78 -1.26
CA GLY A 13 -33.61 -37.98 -0.31
C GLY A 13 -33.42 -36.51 -0.63
N THR A 14 -34.34 -35.93 -1.40
CA THR A 14 -34.48 -34.50 -1.64
C THR A 14 -35.18 -33.86 -0.45
N MET A 15 -34.50 -33.02 0.32
CA MET A 15 -35.15 -32.16 1.31
C MET A 15 -35.04 -30.71 0.83
N THR A 16 -36.14 -30.25 0.26
CA THR A 16 -36.43 -28.85 -0.04
C THR A 16 -36.89 -28.17 1.24
N SER A 17 -36.11 -27.29 1.84
CA SER A 17 -36.54 -26.45 2.96
C SER A 17 -36.82 -25.04 2.44
N THR A 18 -38.13 -24.78 2.26
CA THR A 18 -38.68 -23.47 1.93
C THR A 18 -38.82 -22.67 3.25
N ARG A 19 -37.93 -21.67 3.48
CA ARG A 19 -38.11 -20.70 4.55
C ARG A 19 -38.85 -19.49 4.02
N THR A 20 -40.14 -19.41 4.42
CA THR A 20 -41.01 -18.26 4.24
C THR A 20 -40.60 -17.14 5.18
N ILE A 21 -40.17 -16.02 4.63
CA ILE A 21 -39.89 -14.80 5.41
C ILE A 21 -41.19 -14.00 5.49
N ALA A 22 -41.77 -13.95 6.69
CA ALA A 22 -42.96 -13.15 6.99
C ALA A 22 -42.55 -11.68 7.20
N THR A 23 -42.95 -10.82 6.28
CA THR A 23 -42.86 -9.37 6.38
C THR A 23 -43.93 -8.83 7.34
N ARG A 24 -43.56 -8.43 8.54
CA ARG A 24 -44.47 -7.66 9.44
C ARG A 24 -44.33 -6.17 9.14
N ARG A 25 -45.30 -5.63 8.42
CA ARG A 25 -45.60 -4.19 8.38
C ARG A 25 -46.20 -3.79 9.74
N ARG A 26 -45.54 -2.87 10.45
CA ARG A 26 -46.15 -2.11 11.54
C ARG A 26 -46.36 -0.67 11.06
N THR A 27 -47.59 -0.39 10.73
CA THR A 27 -48.17 0.98 10.64
C THR A 27 -48.40 1.49 12.06
N LEU A 28 -47.82 2.62 12.42
CA LEU A 28 -48.26 3.41 13.57
C LEU A 28 -48.49 4.84 13.07
N LEU A 29 -49.79 5.19 12.98
CA LEU A 29 -50.25 6.56 12.93
C LEU A 29 -50.09 7.16 14.34
N GLY A 30 -49.49 8.34 14.41
CA GLY A 30 -49.48 9.19 15.60
C GLY A 30 -49.49 10.63 15.16
N ALA A 31 -50.70 11.21 15.27
CA ALA A 31 -50.96 12.64 15.05
C ALA A 31 -50.54 13.44 16.30
N GLY A 32 -50.09 14.67 16.12
CA GLY A 32 -50.30 15.65 17.15
C GLY A 32 -49.19 16.64 17.44
N ALA A 33 -49.52 17.85 17.19
CA ALA A 33 -49.17 19.11 17.85
C ALA A 33 -48.08 19.97 17.21
N VAL A 34 -48.57 20.90 16.39
CA VAL A 34 -47.88 22.13 16.02
C VAL A 34 -47.94 23.07 17.24
N VAL A 35 -46.78 23.49 17.75
CA VAL A 35 -46.63 24.60 18.68
C VAL A 35 -45.86 25.68 17.96
N LEU A 36 -46.58 26.75 17.53
CA LEU A 36 -45.98 28.01 17.11
C LEU A 36 -45.51 28.77 18.37
N LEU A 37 -44.22 28.99 18.46
CA LEU A 37 -43.64 30.01 19.35
C LEU A 37 -43.12 31.17 18.51
N THR A 38 -43.86 32.26 18.56
CA THR A 38 -43.41 33.58 18.06
C THR A 38 -42.44 34.18 19.07
N ALA A 39 -41.19 34.34 18.68
CA ALA A 39 -40.23 35.16 19.45
C ALA A 39 -40.07 36.55 18.80
N THR A 40 -40.49 37.53 19.58
CA THR A 40 -40.38 38.95 19.27
C THR A 40 -38.93 39.41 19.29
N ALA A 41 -38.53 40.08 18.22
CA ALA A 41 -37.26 40.83 18.13
C ALA A 41 -37.33 42.07 19.04
N ALA A 42 -36.41 42.20 19.96
CA ALA A 42 -36.10 43.48 20.65
C ALA A 42 -34.73 43.94 20.20
N CYS A 43 -34.71 44.96 19.32
CA CYS A 43 -33.51 45.75 19.07
C CYS A 43 -33.35 46.73 20.25
N SER A 44 -32.24 46.65 20.93
CA SER A 44 -31.73 47.74 21.74
C SER A 44 -30.28 48.04 21.35
N SER A 45 -30.12 49.14 20.65
CA SER A 45 -28.83 49.79 20.38
C SER A 45 -28.33 50.44 21.67
N VAL A 46 -27.13 50.06 22.10
CA VAL A 46 -26.33 50.80 23.10
C VAL A 46 -25.01 51.14 22.44
N ASP A 47 -24.82 52.42 22.14
CA ASP A 47 -23.51 53.00 21.84
C ASP A 47 -22.64 53.02 23.11
N GLY A 48 -21.45 52.43 23.03
CA GLY A 48 -20.37 52.55 24.02
C GLY A 48 -19.03 52.38 23.32
N PRO A 49 -17.99 53.13 23.71
CA PRO A 49 -16.80 53.31 22.90
C PRO A 49 -15.78 52.16 23.02
N GLY A 50 -15.25 51.80 21.85
CA GLY A 50 -13.88 51.31 21.66
C GLY A 50 -13.42 50.12 22.57
N GLY A 51 -13.64 48.92 22.10
CA GLY A 51 -12.87 47.79 22.48
C GLY A 51 -12.52 47.03 21.20
N ASP A 52 -11.23 47.01 20.84
CA ASP A 52 -10.69 46.09 19.87
C ASP A 52 -11.09 44.66 20.27
N ALA A 53 -12.16 44.18 19.64
CA ALA A 53 -12.37 42.74 19.59
C ALA A 53 -11.32 42.22 18.61
N GLY A 54 -10.15 41.90 19.13
CA GLY A 54 -9.22 41.04 18.44
C GLY A 54 -10.02 39.81 18.00
N SER A 55 -10.20 39.65 16.70
CA SER A 55 -10.47 38.37 16.10
C SER A 55 -9.32 37.48 16.55
N SER A 56 -9.55 36.69 17.54
CA SER A 56 -8.77 35.47 17.71
C SER A 56 -9.20 34.61 16.52
N ASP A 57 -8.55 34.79 15.37
CA ASP A 57 -8.33 33.72 14.47
C ASP A 57 -7.60 32.69 15.33
N GLY A 58 -8.36 31.75 15.89
CA GLY A 58 -7.80 30.51 16.35
C GLY A 58 -7.22 29.87 15.09
N GLU A 59 -5.90 29.99 14.92
CA GLU A 59 -5.17 29.03 14.15
C GLU A 59 -5.56 27.69 14.77
N SER A 60 -6.54 27.01 14.19
CA SER A 60 -6.66 25.57 14.35
C SER A 60 -5.34 25.07 13.79
N GLY A 61 -4.47 24.61 14.68
CA GLY A 61 -3.24 23.93 14.28
C GLY A 61 -3.65 22.89 13.24
N GLY A 62 -2.86 22.79 12.14
CA GLY A 62 -3.13 21.77 11.13
C GLY A 62 -3.02 20.35 11.69
N VAL A 63 -3.14 19.36 10.84
CA VAL A 63 -3.08 17.94 11.22
C VAL A 63 -1.78 17.63 11.97
N LEU A 64 -0.66 18.22 11.58
CA LEU A 64 0.62 18.05 12.27
C LEU A 64 0.51 18.45 13.75
N ALA A 65 -0.07 19.60 14.07
CA ALA A 65 -0.19 20.06 15.44
C ALA A 65 -1.13 19.16 16.26
N GLU A 66 -2.20 18.65 15.67
CA GLU A 66 -3.11 17.69 16.32
C GLU A 66 -2.39 16.39 16.69
N LEU A 67 -1.55 15.85 15.78
CA LEU A 67 -0.76 14.64 16.01
C LEU A 67 0.37 14.86 17.03
N GLN A 68 1.02 16.03 17.01
CA GLN A 68 2.00 16.42 18.02
C GLN A 68 1.37 16.52 19.42
N ASP A 69 0.19 17.10 19.53
CA ASP A 69 -0.55 17.18 20.81
C ASP A 69 -1.00 15.81 21.31
N ALA A 70 -1.34 14.89 20.38
CA ALA A 70 -1.67 13.50 20.69
C ALA A 70 -0.44 12.67 21.05
N GLY A 71 0.74 13.00 20.51
CA GLY A 71 1.99 12.27 20.66
C GLY A 71 2.00 10.92 19.91
N SER A 72 1.00 10.66 19.07
CA SER A 72 0.88 9.42 18.31
C SER A 72 0.26 9.63 16.93
N ILE A 73 0.59 8.73 16.00
CA ILE A 73 0.04 8.65 14.66
C ILE A 73 -0.35 7.21 14.33
N THR A 74 -1.49 7.01 13.65
CA THR A 74 -1.93 5.70 13.20
C THR A 74 -1.59 5.50 11.72
N VAL A 75 -0.79 4.49 11.41
CA VAL A 75 -0.40 4.16 10.04
C VAL A 75 -1.10 2.90 9.53
N GLY A 76 -1.52 2.93 8.26
CA GLY A 76 -2.02 1.75 7.56
C GLY A 76 -0.86 0.95 6.96
N PHE A 77 -0.89 -0.38 7.08
CA PHE A 77 0.10 -1.27 6.47
C PHE A 77 -0.54 -2.57 5.97
N ALA A 78 0.16 -3.33 5.12
CA ALA A 78 -0.41 -4.49 4.43
C ALA A 78 0.25 -5.84 4.76
N GLY A 79 1.20 -5.89 5.68
CA GLY A 79 1.86 -7.12 6.10
C GLY A 79 2.84 -7.65 5.05
N GLU A 80 3.47 -6.76 4.27
CA GLU A 80 4.48 -7.11 3.28
C GLU A 80 5.89 -6.90 3.85
N GLU A 81 6.57 -8.00 4.17
CA GLU A 81 7.98 -7.99 4.55
C GLU A 81 8.86 -7.71 3.32
N PRO A 82 9.90 -6.87 3.42
CA PRO A 82 10.39 -6.19 4.62
C PRO A 82 9.92 -4.74 4.78
N TYR A 83 8.87 -4.30 4.06
CA TYR A 83 8.40 -2.91 4.08
C TYR A 83 7.67 -2.55 5.37
N SER A 84 6.61 -3.30 5.69
CA SER A 84 5.80 -3.08 6.89
C SER A 84 5.00 -4.34 7.23
N TYR A 85 5.26 -4.90 8.39
CA TYR A 85 4.69 -6.19 8.83
C TYR A 85 4.66 -6.27 10.36
N GLU A 86 4.02 -7.29 10.88
CA GLU A 86 4.11 -7.64 12.32
C GLU A 86 5.19 -8.71 12.50
N ASP A 87 6.12 -8.49 13.42
CA ASP A 87 7.13 -9.47 13.77
C ASP A 87 6.53 -10.68 14.53
N ASP A 88 7.36 -11.66 14.91
CA ASP A 88 6.95 -12.84 15.68
C ASP A 88 6.30 -12.48 17.03
N GLY A 89 6.53 -11.29 17.55
CA GLY A 89 5.93 -10.76 18.78
C GLY A 89 4.57 -10.10 18.55
N GLY A 90 4.24 -9.80 17.29
CA GLY A 90 3.08 -9.03 16.88
C GLY A 90 3.31 -7.52 16.93
N ASP A 91 4.56 -7.09 17.02
CA ASP A 91 4.92 -5.67 16.99
C ASP A 91 5.10 -5.19 15.53
N LEU A 92 4.60 -3.98 15.24
CA LEU A 92 4.76 -3.35 13.92
C LEU A 92 6.24 -3.08 13.65
N THR A 93 6.73 -3.47 12.49
CA THR A 93 8.12 -3.29 12.06
C THR A 93 8.24 -3.23 10.53
N GLY A 94 9.45 -3.00 10.02
CA GLY A 94 9.77 -2.95 8.59
C GLY A 94 10.44 -1.64 8.19
N ALA A 95 11.01 -1.60 6.98
CA ALA A 95 11.79 -0.47 6.50
C ALA A 95 10.98 0.84 6.41
N ALA A 96 9.77 0.77 5.87
CA ALA A 96 8.89 1.94 5.79
C ALA A 96 8.44 2.41 7.18
N VAL A 97 8.22 1.47 8.10
CA VAL A 97 7.89 1.78 9.50
C VAL A 97 9.06 2.45 10.20
N ALA A 98 10.27 1.89 10.08
CA ALA A 98 11.47 2.45 10.70
C ALA A 98 11.78 3.87 10.19
N LEU A 99 11.57 4.12 8.88
CA LEU A 99 11.68 5.47 8.33
C LEU A 99 10.63 6.40 8.93
N ASN A 100 9.37 5.97 8.97
CA ASN A 100 8.28 6.75 9.54
C ASN A 100 8.52 7.06 11.03
N GLU A 101 8.94 6.06 11.83
CA GLU A 101 9.28 6.26 13.24
C GLU A 101 10.40 7.29 13.42
N ALA A 102 11.47 7.20 12.61
CA ALA A 102 12.56 8.14 12.65
C ALA A 102 12.11 9.58 12.31
N VAL A 103 11.29 9.73 11.26
CA VAL A 103 10.77 11.03 10.82
C VAL A 103 9.77 11.60 11.83
N TYR A 104 8.79 10.81 12.27
CA TYR A 104 7.76 11.28 13.20
C TYR A 104 8.34 11.64 14.58
N ALA A 105 9.34 10.90 15.06
CA ALA A 105 10.05 11.26 16.31
C ALA A 105 10.71 12.65 16.21
N GLU A 106 11.32 12.99 15.06
CA GLU A 106 11.89 14.33 14.83
C GLU A 106 10.82 15.42 14.73
N LEU A 107 9.59 15.05 14.37
CA LEU A 107 8.43 15.95 14.38
C LEU A 107 7.74 16.06 15.74
N GLY A 108 8.20 15.32 16.75
CA GLY A 108 7.60 15.31 18.10
C GLY A 108 6.36 14.41 18.22
N ILE A 109 6.26 13.40 17.36
CA ILE A 109 5.23 12.35 17.40
C ILE A 109 5.94 11.05 17.77
N ASP A 110 5.91 10.69 19.06
CA ASP A 110 6.78 9.64 19.62
C ASP A 110 6.25 8.19 19.39
N THR A 111 4.97 8.05 19.01
CA THR A 111 4.35 6.73 18.90
C THR A 111 3.74 6.53 17.51
N VAL A 112 4.15 5.44 16.84
CA VAL A 112 3.54 4.99 15.57
C VAL A 112 2.72 3.74 15.85
N GLU A 113 1.40 3.81 15.61
CA GLU A 113 0.47 2.70 15.80
C GLU A 113 0.08 2.11 14.44
N GLY A 114 0.12 0.78 14.29
CA GLY A 114 -0.22 0.11 13.02
C GLY A 114 -1.66 -0.34 12.93
N THR A 115 -2.23 -0.23 11.74
CA THR A 115 -3.50 -0.86 11.36
C THR A 115 -3.28 -1.74 10.13
N LEU A 116 -3.24 -3.06 10.36
CA LEU A 116 -3.13 -4.06 9.29
C LEU A 116 -4.40 -4.08 8.43
N THR A 117 -4.25 -4.04 7.12
CA THR A 117 -5.36 -4.07 6.17
C THR A 117 -4.92 -4.70 4.84
N GLU A 118 -5.88 -5.14 4.04
CA GLU A 118 -5.62 -5.58 2.67
C GLU A 118 -5.04 -4.44 1.84
N TRP A 119 -4.08 -4.72 0.95
CA TRP A 119 -3.38 -3.74 0.12
C TRP A 119 -4.33 -2.75 -0.58
N GLY A 120 -5.32 -3.28 -1.31
CA GLY A 120 -6.30 -2.47 -2.04
C GLY A 120 -7.23 -1.62 -1.16
N SER A 121 -7.19 -1.80 0.17
CA SER A 121 -7.99 -1.04 1.14
C SER A 121 -7.20 0.08 1.84
N LEU A 122 -5.91 0.20 1.60
CA LEU A 122 -5.04 1.21 2.24
C LEU A 122 -5.52 2.64 1.94
N ILE A 123 -5.57 3.05 0.67
CA ILE A 123 -6.03 4.40 0.27
C ILE A 123 -7.49 4.66 0.67
N PRO A 124 -8.44 3.72 0.48
CA PRO A 124 -9.79 3.87 1.02
C PRO A 124 -9.85 4.08 2.54
N ASN A 125 -9.01 3.40 3.33
CA ASN A 125 -8.95 3.59 4.78
C ASN A 125 -8.36 4.95 5.16
N LEU A 126 -7.30 5.39 4.48
CA LEU A 126 -6.72 6.73 4.63
C LEU A 126 -7.75 7.83 4.33
N SER A 127 -8.43 7.73 3.19
CA SER A 127 -9.46 8.70 2.76
C SER A 127 -10.66 8.74 3.72
N ALA A 128 -10.96 7.63 4.38
CA ALA A 128 -12.03 7.54 5.39
C ALA A 128 -11.59 8.01 6.79
N GLY A 129 -10.33 8.44 6.97
CA GLY A 129 -9.78 8.88 8.26
C GLY A 129 -9.67 7.75 9.29
N ARG A 130 -9.48 6.50 8.85
CA ARG A 130 -9.25 5.35 9.74
C ARG A 130 -7.79 5.20 10.11
N VAL A 131 -6.92 5.75 9.29
CA VAL A 131 -5.48 5.89 9.51
C VAL A 131 -5.08 7.31 9.11
N ASP A 132 -3.96 7.78 9.61
CA ASP A 132 -3.46 9.14 9.36
C ASP A 132 -2.48 9.19 8.20
N SER A 133 -1.71 8.11 8.01
CA SER A 133 -0.84 7.92 6.85
C SER A 133 -0.78 6.44 6.45
N ILE A 134 -0.13 6.11 5.34
CA ILE A 134 0.15 4.74 4.93
C ILE A 134 1.66 4.53 4.95
N SER A 135 2.10 3.56 5.74
CA SER A 135 3.49 3.10 5.88
C SER A 135 3.62 1.72 5.25
N ALA A 136 3.74 1.67 3.92
CA ALA A 136 3.75 0.39 3.19
C ALA A 136 4.70 0.41 1.98
N GLY A 137 5.58 1.43 1.89
CA GLY A 137 6.39 1.62 0.70
C GLY A 137 5.53 1.66 -0.57
N MET A 138 4.42 2.39 -0.55
CA MET A 138 3.48 2.35 -1.65
C MET A 138 4.05 3.04 -2.90
N SER A 139 4.03 2.33 -4.05
CA SER A 139 4.50 2.88 -5.33
C SER A 139 3.75 4.16 -5.70
N ILE A 140 4.50 5.18 -6.07
CA ILE A 140 3.98 6.44 -6.61
C ILE A 140 3.54 6.17 -8.05
N LEU A 141 2.24 6.26 -8.32
CA LEU A 141 1.63 6.03 -9.62
C LEU A 141 0.59 7.11 -9.91
N PRO A 142 0.41 7.54 -11.19
CA PRO A 142 -0.55 8.57 -11.56
C PRO A 142 -1.95 8.36 -10.97
N GLU A 143 -2.50 7.16 -11.09
CA GLU A 143 -3.84 6.83 -10.60
C GLU A 143 -3.96 6.84 -9.06
N ARG A 144 -2.85 6.68 -8.34
CA ARG A 144 -2.81 6.80 -6.88
C ARG A 144 -2.63 8.25 -6.45
N CYS A 145 -1.84 9.04 -7.19
CA CYS A 145 -1.67 10.48 -6.98
C CYS A 145 -2.99 11.26 -7.14
N GLU A 146 -3.92 10.76 -7.99
CA GLU A 146 -5.27 11.32 -8.10
C GLU A 146 -6.11 11.15 -6.81
N GLN A 147 -5.74 10.21 -5.94
CA GLN A 147 -6.54 9.82 -4.78
C GLN A 147 -5.91 10.23 -3.44
N ALA A 148 -4.60 10.39 -3.38
CA ALA A 148 -3.84 10.68 -2.16
C ALA A 148 -2.57 11.47 -2.49
N ALA A 149 -1.97 12.09 -1.48
CA ALA A 149 -0.69 12.76 -1.59
C ALA A 149 0.45 11.82 -1.15
N PHE A 150 1.57 11.88 -1.83
CA PHE A 150 2.75 11.07 -1.54
C PHE A 150 3.88 11.96 -1.03
N SER A 151 4.71 11.44 -0.12
CA SER A 151 6.02 12.04 0.17
C SER A 151 6.92 12.00 -1.06
N GLU A 152 8.07 12.67 -1.00
CA GLU A 152 9.11 12.45 -1.99
C GLU A 152 9.56 10.98 -1.95
N PRO A 153 10.16 10.46 -3.04
CA PRO A 153 10.59 9.06 -3.14
C PRO A 153 11.47 8.64 -1.97
N GLU A 154 11.15 7.51 -1.34
CA GLU A 154 11.85 6.97 -0.17
C GLU A 154 12.68 5.73 -0.51
N ILE A 155 12.19 4.94 -1.46
CA ILE A 155 12.80 3.68 -1.89
C ILE A 155 12.57 3.45 -3.38
N MET A 156 13.55 2.84 -4.04
CA MET A 156 13.42 2.41 -5.44
C MET A 156 12.92 0.98 -5.53
N TYR A 157 12.21 0.67 -6.60
CA TYR A 157 11.72 -0.67 -6.87
C TYR A 157 12.42 -1.34 -8.03
N THR A 158 12.64 -2.64 -7.83
CA THR A 158 12.97 -3.60 -8.87
C THR A 158 11.99 -4.76 -8.80
N THR A 159 11.72 -5.41 -9.91
CA THR A 159 10.90 -6.62 -9.97
C THR A 159 11.77 -7.87 -9.85
N ALA A 160 11.24 -8.94 -9.30
CA ALA A 160 11.80 -10.29 -9.38
C ALA A 160 10.67 -11.31 -9.52
N PHE A 161 11.04 -12.58 -9.66
CA PHE A 161 10.12 -13.70 -9.62
C PHE A 161 10.48 -14.64 -8.49
N LEU A 162 9.49 -15.09 -7.71
CA LEU A 162 9.62 -16.27 -6.88
C LEU A 162 9.27 -17.48 -7.75
N VAL A 163 10.21 -18.39 -7.91
CA VAL A 163 10.09 -19.55 -8.78
C VAL A 163 10.34 -20.85 -8.01
N PRO A 164 9.88 -22.01 -8.50
CA PRO A 164 10.34 -23.30 -7.97
C PRO A 164 11.87 -23.42 -8.04
N GLU A 165 12.48 -24.09 -7.05
CA GLU A 165 13.93 -24.28 -6.96
C GLU A 165 14.54 -24.74 -8.30
N GLY A 166 15.62 -24.08 -8.72
CA GLY A 166 16.30 -24.30 -9.99
C GLY A 166 15.62 -23.65 -11.19
N ASN A 167 14.63 -22.79 -11.00
CA ASN A 167 13.99 -21.99 -12.04
C ASN A 167 13.71 -22.78 -13.33
N PRO A 168 12.83 -23.77 -13.33
CA PRO A 168 12.68 -24.75 -14.42
C PRO A 168 12.24 -24.13 -15.74
N GLN A 169 11.67 -22.94 -15.75
CA GLN A 169 11.26 -22.22 -16.95
C GLN A 169 12.29 -21.15 -17.36
N ASN A 170 13.38 -20.99 -16.60
CA ASN A 170 14.44 -20.01 -16.85
C ASN A 170 13.88 -18.57 -17.00
N LEU A 171 13.02 -18.18 -16.05
CA LEU A 171 12.44 -16.83 -16.00
C LEU A 171 13.46 -15.87 -15.39
N THR A 172 13.89 -14.85 -16.17
CA THR A 172 14.95 -13.91 -15.77
C THR A 172 14.55 -12.45 -15.87
N ASP A 173 13.53 -12.17 -16.67
CA ASP A 173 12.97 -10.85 -16.92
C ASP A 173 11.53 -10.98 -17.43
N TRP A 174 10.86 -9.85 -17.63
CA TRP A 174 9.47 -9.86 -18.06
C TRP A 174 9.25 -10.52 -19.43
N GLN A 175 10.19 -10.32 -20.37
CA GLN A 175 10.10 -10.92 -21.69
C GLN A 175 10.17 -12.44 -21.63
N SER A 176 10.99 -13.00 -20.74
CA SER A 176 11.10 -14.46 -20.55
C SER A 176 9.78 -15.09 -20.10
N VAL A 177 8.97 -14.37 -19.30
CA VAL A 177 7.62 -14.82 -18.90
C VAL A 177 6.68 -14.89 -20.11
N VAL A 178 6.69 -13.83 -20.93
CA VAL A 178 5.91 -13.78 -22.19
C VAL A 178 6.29 -14.91 -23.13
N ASP A 179 7.60 -15.10 -23.35
CA ASP A 179 8.15 -16.12 -24.25
C ASP A 179 7.86 -17.54 -23.76
N ALA A 180 7.88 -17.77 -22.47
CA ALA A 180 7.55 -19.06 -21.86
C ALA A 180 6.04 -19.34 -21.85
N GLY A 181 5.19 -18.31 -21.97
CA GLY A 181 3.76 -18.42 -21.77
C GLY A 181 3.42 -18.84 -20.33
N ALA A 182 4.23 -18.37 -19.37
CA ALA A 182 4.11 -18.72 -17.98
C ALA A 182 2.88 -18.04 -17.35
N THR A 183 2.30 -18.70 -16.34
CA THR A 183 1.24 -18.13 -15.50
C THR A 183 1.86 -17.50 -14.25
N LEU A 184 1.66 -16.21 -14.05
CA LEU A 184 2.13 -15.50 -12.86
C LEU A 184 1.06 -15.43 -11.78
N ALA A 185 1.42 -15.73 -10.53
CA ALA A 185 0.72 -15.13 -9.41
C ALA A 185 1.09 -13.65 -9.36
N VAL A 186 0.12 -12.78 -9.11
CA VAL A 186 0.32 -11.33 -8.93
C VAL A 186 -0.54 -10.85 -7.77
N MET A 187 -0.01 -9.97 -6.95
CA MET A 187 -0.79 -9.40 -5.85
C MET A 187 -1.76 -8.35 -6.39
N SER A 188 -3.05 -8.48 -6.03
CA SER A 188 -4.10 -7.59 -6.52
C SER A 188 -3.80 -6.13 -6.16
N GLY A 189 -3.66 -5.29 -7.20
CA GLY A 189 -3.35 -3.87 -7.07
C GLY A 189 -1.86 -3.54 -6.90
N ALA A 190 -0.96 -4.54 -6.95
CA ALA A 190 0.48 -4.31 -7.08
C ALA A 190 0.85 -3.89 -8.51
N ILE A 191 2.06 -3.34 -8.68
CA ILE A 191 2.52 -2.85 -9.99
C ILE A 191 2.66 -3.96 -11.02
N GLU A 192 3.06 -5.15 -10.59
CA GLU A 192 3.26 -6.33 -11.44
C GLU A 192 1.93 -6.83 -12.02
N ALA A 193 0.80 -6.65 -11.33
CA ALA A 193 -0.52 -6.92 -11.89
C ALA A 193 -0.81 -6.03 -13.09
N GLY A 194 -0.45 -4.74 -13.02
CA GLY A 194 -0.56 -3.81 -14.14
C GLY A 194 0.39 -4.14 -15.31
N TYR A 195 1.57 -4.68 -15.02
CA TYR A 195 2.49 -5.16 -16.09
C TYR A 195 1.89 -6.37 -16.82
N ALA A 196 1.36 -7.32 -16.07
CA ALA A 196 0.74 -8.52 -16.63
C ALA A 196 -0.47 -8.18 -17.51
N GLU A 197 -1.32 -7.24 -17.08
CA GLU A 197 -2.47 -6.79 -17.86
C GLU A 197 -2.04 -6.16 -19.21
N ARG A 198 -0.99 -5.32 -19.21
CA ARG A 198 -0.49 -4.67 -20.43
C ARG A 198 0.17 -5.63 -21.42
N THR A 199 0.70 -6.74 -20.94
CA THR A 199 1.45 -7.73 -21.74
C THR A 199 0.67 -9.01 -22.03
N ASP A 200 -0.64 -9.06 -21.71
CA ASP A 200 -1.50 -10.24 -21.85
C ASP A 200 -0.93 -11.51 -21.18
N VAL A 201 -0.13 -11.38 -20.13
CA VAL A 201 0.38 -12.51 -19.35
C VAL A 201 -0.76 -13.13 -18.54
N ALA A 202 -0.87 -14.46 -18.57
CA ALA A 202 -1.86 -15.17 -17.78
C ALA A 202 -1.57 -15.00 -16.27
N THR A 203 -2.58 -14.60 -15.48
CA THR A 203 -2.42 -14.32 -14.05
C THR A 203 -3.32 -15.16 -13.17
N LEU A 204 -2.84 -15.35 -11.92
CA LEU A 204 -3.60 -15.76 -10.77
C LEU A 204 -3.51 -14.64 -9.72
N ASP A 205 -4.61 -13.95 -9.50
CA ASP A 205 -4.66 -12.90 -8.48
C ASP A 205 -4.58 -13.51 -7.07
N VAL A 206 -3.73 -12.91 -6.23
CA VAL A 206 -3.55 -13.30 -4.82
C VAL A 206 -3.75 -12.08 -3.92
N GLY A 207 -4.09 -12.35 -2.65
CA GLY A 207 -4.38 -11.30 -1.67
C GLY A 207 -3.18 -10.87 -0.82
N SER A 208 -2.17 -11.73 -0.74
CA SER A 208 -0.98 -11.52 0.10
C SER A 208 0.26 -12.16 -0.52
N PRO A 209 1.47 -11.77 -0.07
CA PRO A 209 2.71 -12.44 -0.48
C PRO A 209 2.72 -13.93 -0.15
N GLN A 210 2.17 -14.35 1.00
CA GLN A 210 2.05 -15.75 1.38
C GLN A 210 1.16 -16.55 0.41
N ASP A 211 0.03 -15.98 -0.03
CA ASP A 211 -0.84 -16.63 -1.03
C ASP A 211 -0.12 -16.82 -2.38
N GLY A 212 0.78 -15.89 -2.73
CA GLY A 212 1.63 -15.98 -3.92
C GLY A 212 2.63 -17.13 -3.81
N LEU A 213 3.35 -17.23 -2.71
CA LEU A 213 4.23 -18.36 -2.40
C LEU A 213 3.46 -19.69 -2.46
N ASP A 214 2.32 -19.77 -1.79
CA ASP A 214 1.48 -20.98 -1.77
C ASP A 214 0.97 -21.35 -3.18
N ALA A 215 0.76 -20.38 -4.04
CA ALA A 215 0.37 -20.62 -5.44
C ALA A 215 1.50 -21.28 -6.23
N VAL A 216 2.74 -20.81 -6.07
CA VAL A 216 3.94 -21.39 -6.71
C VAL A 216 4.20 -22.80 -6.16
N VAL A 217 4.24 -22.96 -4.85
CA VAL A 217 4.47 -24.27 -4.19
C VAL A 217 3.43 -25.32 -4.61
N ALA A 218 2.18 -24.90 -4.76
CA ALA A 218 1.08 -25.77 -5.21
C ALA A 218 1.05 -26.00 -6.73
N GLY A 219 1.93 -25.37 -7.51
CA GLY A 219 1.94 -25.45 -8.97
C GLY A 219 0.68 -24.82 -9.61
N ARG A 220 0.04 -23.88 -8.95
CA ARG A 220 -1.10 -23.12 -9.50
C ARG A 220 -0.65 -21.93 -10.35
N ALA A 221 0.57 -21.45 -10.10
CA ALA A 221 1.29 -20.48 -10.90
C ALA A 221 2.71 -20.99 -11.14
N ASP A 222 3.31 -20.59 -12.24
CA ASP A 222 4.68 -20.95 -12.60
C ASP A 222 5.70 -20.11 -11.85
N ALA A 223 5.30 -18.86 -11.54
CA ALA A 223 6.07 -17.94 -10.71
C ALA A 223 5.12 -16.96 -9.98
N PHE A 224 5.66 -16.27 -8.98
CA PHE A 224 5.00 -15.12 -8.35
C PHE A 224 5.85 -13.87 -8.62
N ALA A 225 5.24 -12.85 -9.21
CA ALA A 225 5.89 -11.57 -9.49
C ALA A 225 5.60 -10.56 -8.39
N LEU A 226 6.65 -9.98 -7.83
CA LEU A 226 6.58 -8.92 -6.81
C LEU A 226 7.91 -8.16 -6.79
N THR A 227 8.04 -7.18 -5.90
CA THR A 227 9.31 -6.48 -5.71
C THR A 227 10.43 -7.42 -5.29
N GLY A 228 11.63 -7.20 -5.81
CA GLY A 228 12.75 -8.12 -5.61
C GLY A 228 13.13 -8.29 -4.14
N ILE A 229 13.04 -7.22 -3.34
CA ILE A 229 13.37 -7.28 -1.92
C ILE A 229 12.35 -8.12 -1.13
N SER A 230 11.05 -7.98 -1.41
CA SER A 230 10.01 -8.80 -0.79
C SER A 230 10.15 -10.27 -1.13
N LEU A 231 10.48 -10.59 -2.38
CA LEU A 231 10.63 -11.99 -2.79
C LEU A 231 11.88 -12.64 -2.20
N ARG A 232 12.96 -11.89 -2.02
CA ARG A 232 14.15 -12.39 -1.28
C ARG A 232 13.79 -12.70 0.16
N ALA A 233 13.13 -11.74 0.86
CA ALA A 233 12.70 -11.95 2.24
C ALA A 233 11.75 -13.16 2.36
N LEU A 234 10.80 -13.29 1.44
CA LEU A 234 9.84 -14.40 1.41
C LEU A 234 10.53 -15.76 1.14
N ALA A 235 11.50 -15.80 0.23
CA ALA A 235 12.27 -17.01 -0.06
C ALA A 235 13.17 -17.42 1.12
N ASP A 236 13.82 -16.45 1.75
CA ASP A 236 14.69 -16.69 2.92
C ASP A 236 13.89 -17.10 4.17
N GLY A 237 12.63 -16.68 4.27
CA GLY A 237 11.72 -16.97 5.39
C GLY A 237 11.01 -18.32 5.30
N THR A 238 11.25 -19.14 4.26
CA THR A 238 10.52 -20.41 4.05
C THR A 238 11.45 -21.60 3.84
N ASP A 239 11.02 -22.79 4.29
CA ASP A 239 11.66 -24.07 3.96
C ASP A 239 11.11 -24.68 2.65
N ALA A 240 10.21 -24.01 1.95
CA ALA A 240 9.65 -24.50 0.70
C ALA A 240 10.71 -24.49 -0.43
N PRO A 241 10.65 -25.41 -1.41
CA PRO A 241 11.61 -25.49 -2.51
C PRO A 241 11.33 -24.40 -3.58
N VAL A 242 11.59 -23.16 -3.21
CA VAL A 242 11.45 -21.97 -4.04
C VAL A 242 12.69 -21.10 -3.94
N GLU A 243 12.90 -20.23 -4.91
CA GLU A 243 13.98 -19.25 -4.92
C GLU A 243 13.48 -17.95 -5.55
N ALA A 244 14.04 -16.80 -5.12
CA ALA A 244 13.86 -15.52 -5.80
C ALA A 244 14.91 -15.39 -6.92
N THR A 245 14.48 -14.94 -8.09
CA THR A 245 15.41 -14.62 -9.19
C THR A 245 16.23 -13.36 -8.85
N GLU A 246 17.27 -13.09 -9.64
CA GLU A 246 17.91 -11.79 -9.63
C GLU A 246 16.87 -10.71 -9.94
N SER A 247 17.00 -9.56 -9.29
CA SER A 247 16.13 -8.41 -9.50
C SER A 247 16.45 -7.69 -10.81
N PHE A 248 15.43 -7.17 -11.46
CA PHE A 248 15.55 -6.43 -12.72
C PHE A 248 14.58 -5.24 -12.76
N VAL A 249 14.88 -4.24 -13.58
CA VAL A 249 13.89 -3.21 -13.96
C VAL A 249 13.03 -3.80 -15.08
N ALA A 250 11.74 -3.92 -14.84
CA ALA A 250 10.82 -4.44 -15.86
C ALA A 250 10.78 -3.49 -17.06
N VAL A 251 10.82 -4.05 -18.28
CA VAL A 251 10.65 -3.29 -19.51
C VAL A 251 9.31 -3.72 -20.13
N ILE A 252 8.35 -2.80 -20.16
CA ILE A 252 7.01 -3.04 -20.67
C ILE A 252 6.77 -2.15 -21.88
N ASP A 253 6.40 -2.75 -23.00
CA ASP A 253 6.23 -2.05 -24.29
C ASP A 253 7.51 -1.27 -24.74
N GLY A 254 8.68 -1.74 -24.32
CA GLY A 254 9.95 -1.10 -24.61
C GLY A 254 10.35 0.02 -23.65
N VAL A 255 9.53 0.31 -22.64
CA VAL A 255 9.78 1.38 -21.65
C VAL A 255 10.21 0.76 -20.32
N PRO A 256 11.38 1.16 -19.77
CA PRO A 256 11.80 0.78 -18.44
C PRO A 256 10.78 1.28 -17.39
N GLN A 257 10.37 0.41 -16.50
CA GLN A 257 9.41 0.73 -15.44
C GLN A 257 10.18 1.23 -14.20
N VAL A 258 10.65 2.46 -14.28
CA VAL A 258 11.28 3.13 -13.13
C VAL A 258 10.18 3.44 -12.11
N GLY A 259 10.35 2.96 -10.89
CA GLY A 259 9.36 3.14 -9.84
C GLY A 259 9.99 3.36 -8.48
N ALA A 260 9.32 4.15 -7.68
CA ALA A 260 9.71 4.41 -6.29
C ALA A 260 8.49 4.34 -5.37
N GLY A 261 8.75 4.01 -4.12
CA GLY A 261 7.75 3.99 -3.06
C GLY A 261 7.92 5.15 -2.10
N ALA A 262 6.81 5.49 -1.45
CA ALA A 262 6.74 6.59 -0.53
C ALA A 262 5.67 6.36 0.56
N THR A 263 5.71 7.18 1.59
CA THR A 263 4.65 7.33 2.58
C THR A 263 3.48 8.11 1.98
N VAL A 264 2.25 7.73 2.33
CA VAL A 264 1.04 8.32 1.71
C VAL A 264 0.20 9.05 2.74
N PHE A 265 -0.29 10.22 2.36
CA PHE A 265 -1.09 11.12 3.18
C PHE A 265 -2.42 11.46 2.50
N ARG A 266 -3.38 11.97 3.27
CA ARG A 266 -4.57 12.59 2.66
C ARG A 266 -4.14 13.86 1.91
N ALA A 267 -4.74 14.11 0.77
CA ALA A 267 -4.40 15.28 -0.07
C ALA A 267 -4.56 16.65 0.64
N GLY A 268 -5.32 16.68 1.74
CA GLY A 268 -5.54 17.90 2.54
C GLY A 268 -4.54 18.11 3.67
N ASP A 269 -3.73 17.12 4.02
CA ASP A 269 -2.81 17.13 5.17
C ASP A 269 -1.44 17.71 4.76
N THR A 270 -1.47 18.86 4.11
CA THR A 270 -0.28 19.47 3.48
C THR A 270 0.78 19.91 4.49
N ASP A 271 0.39 20.34 5.68
CA ASP A 271 1.30 20.72 6.75
C ASP A 271 2.10 19.51 7.28
N LEU A 272 1.44 18.36 7.43
CA LEU A 272 2.08 17.10 7.81
C LEU A 272 3.02 16.59 6.71
N LEU A 273 2.57 16.60 5.45
CA LEU A 273 3.36 16.16 4.31
C LEU A 273 4.63 17.01 4.11
N GLU A 274 4.51 18.34 4.17
CA GLU A 274 5.66 19.24 4.01
C GLU A 274 6.69 19.03 5.13
N ALA A 275 6.24 18.93 6.38
CA ALA A 275 7.12 18.66 7.52
C ALA A 275 7.77 17.26 7.44
N TYR A 276 6.99 16.27 7.01
CA TYR A 276 7.50 14.91 6.79
C TYR A 276 8.59 14.90 5.73
N ASN A 277 8.38 15.52 4.57
CA ASN A 277 9.35 15.58 3.47
C ASN A 277 10.65 16.25 3.89
N GLU A 278 10.58 17.33 4.69
CA GLU A 278 11.78 18.00 5.21
C GLU A 278 12.66 17.02 6.03
N LYS A 279 12.04 16.23 6.90
CA LYS A 279 12.77 15.29 7.77
C LYS A 279 13.19 14.02 7.03
N ALA A 280 12.34 13.47 6.17
CA ALA A 280 12.67 12.32 5.35
C ALA A 280 13.88 12.60 4.44
N ALA A 281 13.94 13.79 3.84
CA ALA A 281 15.06 14.20 3.00
C ALA A 281 16.41 14.18 3.72
N GLU A 282 16.46 14.50 5.03
CA GLU A 282 17.69 14.44 5.84
C GLU A 282 18.21 12.99 5.98
N ILE A 283 17.30 12.00 5.98
CA ILE A 283 17.65 10.57 6.07
C ILE A 283 18.03 10.04 4.68
N ILE A 284 17.20 10.31 3.67
CA ILE A 284 17.31 9.72 2.34
C ILE A 284 18.54 10.26 1.58
N SER A 285 18.86 11.55 1.75
CA SER A 285 20.01 12.16 1.09
C SER A 285 21.36 11.76 1.69
N ASP A 286 21.40 11.23 2.91
CA ASP A 286 22.61 10.77 3.58
C ASP A 286 22.71 9.24 3.51
N PRO A 287 23.67 8.67 2.74
CA PRO A 287 23.81 7.22 2.60
C PRO A 287 24.02 6.48 3.93
N ASP A 288 24.73 7.09 4.87
CA ASP A 288 25.02 6.46 6.16
C ASP A 288 23.75 6.42 7.02
N ARG A 289 22.96 7.50 7.04
CA ARG A 289 21.66 7.52 7.73
C ARG A 289 20.63 6.59 7.09
N TYR A 290 20.58 6.57 5.75
CA TYR A 290 19.73 5.64 5.02
C TYR A 290 20.05 4.18 5.38
N ALA A 291 21.33 3.81 5.36
CA ALA A 291 21.78 2.47 5.74
C ALA A 291 21.54 2.16 7.22
N GLU A 292 21.63 3.13 8.13
CA GLU A 292 21.31 2.95 9.54
C GLU A 292 19.84 2.62 9.76
N VAL A 293 18.92 3.32 9.06
CA VAL A 293 17.47 3.18 9.26
C VAL A 293 16.90 2.00 8.47
N LEU A 294 17.22 1.86 7.18
CA LEU A 294 16.62 0.88 6.30
C LEU A 294 17.47 -0.39 6.09
N GLY A 295 18.79 -0.30 6.35
CA GLY A 295 19.73 -1.42 6.20
C GLY A 295 19.38 -2.67 7.02
N PRO A 296 18.87 -2.56 8.26
CA PRO A 296 18.42 -3.72 9.03
C PRO A 296 17.36 -4.58 8.33
N PHE A 297 16.64 -4.00 7.37
CA PHE A 297 15.61 -4.65 6.57
C PHE A 297 16.09 -5.08 5.18
N GLY A 298 17.41 -5.05 4.93
CA GLY A 298 18.02 -5.49 3.68
C GLY A 298 18.05 -4.42 2.56
N PHE A 299 17.65 -3.18 2.85
CA PHE A 299 17.78 -2.07 1.91
C PHE A 299 19.20 -1.58 1.84
N THR A 300 19.66 -1.25 0.65
CA THR A 300 21.02 -0.82 0.35
C THR A 300 21.02 0.48 -0.48
N GLU A 301 22.20 0.94 -0.88
CA GLU A 301 22.33 2.07 -1.81
C GLU A 301 21.57 1.85 -3.13
N ALA A 302 21.38 0.59 -3.54
CA ALA A 302 20.65 0.26 -4.78
C ALA A 302 19.15 0.59 -4.69
N GLU A 303 18.59 0.56 -3.51
CA GLU A 303 17.19 0.91 -3.25
C GLU A 303 17.03 2.38 -2.82
N ARG A 304 18.11 3.15 -2.69
CA ARG A 304 18.05 4.58 -2.34
C ARG A 304 17.69 5.41 -3.59
N PRO A 305 16.66 6.28 -3.52
CA PRO A 305 16.28 7.11 -4.67
C PRO A 305 17.41 8.07 -5.08
N PRO A 306 17.66 8.25 -6.39
CA PRO A 306 18.55 9.29 -6.88
C PRO A 306 17.96 10.68 -6.60
N ALA A 307 18.82 11.66 -6.34
CA ALA A 307 18.39 13.01 -5.94
C ALA A 307 17.53 13.74 -6.98
N GLY A 308 17.58 13.32 -8.25
CA GLY A 308 16.80 13.93 -9.34
C GLY A 308 15.38 13.37 -9.47
N LEU A 309 15.07 12.23 -8.86
CA LEU A 309 13.73 11.63 -8.93
C LEU A 309 12.78 12.32 -7.96
N THR A 310 11.65 12.80 -8.47
CA THR A 310 10.62 13.47 -7.67
C THR A 310 9.27 12.77 -7.76
N THR A 311 8.44 12.98 -6.75
CA THR A 311 7.05 12.52 -6.75
C THR A 311 6.25 13.12 -7.90
N GLU A 312 6.50 14.38 -8.27
CA GLU A 312 5.84 15.04 -9.39
C GLU A 312 6.07 14.28 -10.70
N MET A 313 7.33 13.93 -11.01
CA MET A 313 7.69 13.15 -12.21
C MET A 313 6.95 11.80 -12.26
N LEU A 314 6.91 11.08 -11.14
CA LEU A 314 6.25 9.77 -11.06
C LEU A 314 4.72 9.89 -11.14
N CYS A 315 4.14 10.95 -10.58
CA CYS A 315 2.70 11.23 -10.68
C CYS A 315 2.30 11.66 -12.10
N GLU A 316 3.19 12.31 -12.87
CA GLU A 316 2.97 12.60 -14.29
C GLU A 316 3.01 11.32 -15.15
N GLY A 317 3.81 10.34 -14.75
CA GLY A 317 3.85 9.00 -15.33
C GLY A 317 4.53 8.92 -16.68
N ASP A 318 5.33 9.92 -17.08
CA ASP A 318 6.15 9.87 -18.30
C ASP A 318 7.44 9.07 -18.03
N LEU A 319 7.30 7.75 -18.01
CA LEU A 319 8.41 6.84 -17.70
C LEU A 319 9.53 6.88 -18.74
N GLU A 320 9.25 7.25 -20.00
CA GLU A 320 10.30 7.44 -21.01
C GLU A 320 11.18 8.65 -20.64
N ALA A 321 10.55 9.78 -20.30
CA ALA A 321 11.26 10.97 -19.86
C ALA A 321 12.06 10.74 -18.58
N ILE A 322 11.48 10.02 -17.61
CA ILE A 322 12.14 9.63 -16.37
C ILE A 322 13.37 8.75 -16.66
N ALA A 323 13.21 7.72 -17.50
CA ALA A 323 14.30 6.82 -17.87
C ALA A 323 15.43 7.56 -18.62
N ASP A 324 15.09 8.52 -19.47
CA ASP A 324 16.07 9.35 -20.18
C ASP A 324 16.85 10.28 -19.22
N GLU A 325 16.17 10.83 -18.20
CA GLU A 325 16.76 11.80 -17.26
C GLU A 325 17.62 11.12 -16.18
N ILE A 326 17.08 10.11 -15.52
CA ILE A 326 17.73 9.47 -14.37
C ILE A 326 18.21 8.03 -14.64
N GLY A 327 17.90 7.46 -15.80
CA GLY A 327 18.32 6.10 -16.18
C GLY A 327 19.81 5.85 -16.04
N PRO A 328 20.70 6.79 -16.46
CA PRO A 328 22.15 6.64 -16.26
C PRO A 328 22.57 6.50 -14.79
N GLU A 329 21.86 7.15 -13.86
CA GLU A 329 22.12 7.03 -12.41
C GLU A 329 21.65 5.67 -11.87
N LEU A 330 20.67 5.04 -12.53
CA LEU A 330 20.13 3.74 -12.20
C LEU A 330 20.81 2.57 -12.94
N GLY A 331 21.85 2.87 -13.75
CA GLY A 331 22.54 1.85 -14.55
C GLY A 331 21.71 1.30 -15.73
N LEU A 332 20.67 2.01 -16.13
CA LEU A 332 19.85 1.68 -17.30
C LEU A 332 20.57 2.26 -18.53
N ASP A 333 21.56 1.54 -19.06
CA ASP A 333 22.21 1.91 -20.33
C ASP A 333 21.21 1.80 -21.48
N SER A 334 21.04 2.89 -22.21
CA SER A 334 20.17 3.05 -23.39
C SER A 334 20.63 2.25 -24.60
#